data_dc99e11cce873e2e3dd6cfcc1c8b9bd7
#
_entry.id   dc99e11cce873e2e3dd6cfcc1c8b9bd7
#
_cell.length_a   1.000
_cell.length_b   1.000
_cell.length_c   1.000
_cell.angle_alpha   90.00
_cell.angle_beta   90.00
_cell.angle_gamma   90.00
#
_symmetry.space_group_name_H-M   'P 1'
#
loop_
_entity.id
_entity.type
_entity.pdbx_description
1 polymer ?
#
loop_
_entity_poly.entity_id
_entity_poly.type
_entity_poly.pdbx_seq_one_letter_code
_entity_poly.pdbx_strand_id
1 'polypeptide(L)'
;MLALILIVSCTNENDLVDISSVNAPSNLSALTTVTQDNTGKVTFLPRGEGVTRYEIFYGDGTNEPGYVVPGGTVDHTYKEGVYDAKIVGITIDGKRTEAIQKVVVAFRAPEKLVVTIENDLQISKKVTVKATADFALFYDVYFGEPGKPNPISANNGESVSYTYEQPGVYKIRVVSKSAAIQTTEYSVDFTVTVVNKPFTSAPTPPNRQATDVISLYGSKYTNVAGTNFFPDWAQGNQGSSWAEFDLNGDKMLNYINLSYQGIALADGTTIDVSGMEYIHMDVWTADLAKIETSLISKTNGEKPVVKDLVANQWTSIDIPISAFTSQGLTVADIFQLKFVGTPWAKGSVFIDNIYFYKTPSALLEYPIDFESTLLTYAWTGFGGMEGKANVVANPNASGINVSNKVLKMEKPSGAQTWAGATLALDTKIDFAKGTKIKISVWSPKVGAQILFKMEDKSNSGINFEVPATTTVANAWEVLTFDLTGKYDATKTYNLLALFPDFGVNGTSATYYFDDIKQSN
;
A
#
# COMPACT_ATOMS: atom_id res chain seq x y z
N MET A 1 -5.79 -42.89 -60.20
CA MET A 1 -6.45 -42.24 -59.08
C MET A 1 -5.73 -42.68 -57.82
N LEU A 2 -4.76 -41.88 -57.35
CA LEU A 2 -3.85 -42.22 -56.26
C LEU A 2 -4.35 -41.50 -55.02
N ALA A 3 -4.81 -42.21 -54.01
CA ALA A 3 -5.27 -41.64 -52.75
C ALA A 3 -4.08 -41.38 -51.83
N LEU A 4 -3.81 -40.13 -51.54
CA LEU A 4 -2.78 -39.68 -50.59
C LEU A 4 -3.37 -39.71 -49.18
N ILE A 5 -2.93 -40.66 -48.34
CA ILE A 5 -3.30 -40.72 -46.93
C ILE A 5 -2.34 -39.78 -46.18
N LEU A 6 -2.87 -38.66 -45.69
CA LEU A 6 -2.19 -37.78 -44.74
C LEU A 6 -2.29 -38.40 -43.33
N ILE A 7 -1.17 -38.86 -42.80
CA ILE A 7 -1.02 -39.25 -41.39
C ILE A 7 -0.74 -37.97 -40.61
N VAL A 8 -1.73 -37.48 -39.88
CA VAL A 8 -1.54 -36.41 -38.86
C VAL A 8 -0.95 -37.10 -37.64
N SER A 9 0.34 -36.91 -37.41
CA SER A 9 0.99 -37.28 -36.15
C SER A 9 0.63 -36.22 -35.10
N CYS A 10 -0.23 -36.58 -34.15
CA CYS A 10 -0.37 -35.83 -32.91
C CYS A 10 0.90 -36.06 -32.07
N THR A 11 1.80 -35.11 -32.02
CA THR A 11 2.83 -35.06 -30.98
C THR A 11 2.13 -34.69 -29.68
N ASN A 12 1.92 -35.64 -28.78
CA ASN A 12 1.67 -35.37 -27.36
C ASN A 12 2.98 -34.81 -26.78
N GLU A 13 3.12 -33.49 -26.77
CA GLU A 13 4.00 -32.85 -25.82
C GLU A 13 3.32 -33.00 -24.44
N ASN A 14 3.84 -33.94 -23.64
CA ASN A 14 3.59 -33.98 -22.22
C ASN A 14 4.28 -32.70 -21.64
N ASP A 15 3.58 -31.59 -21.61
CA ASP A 15 3.93 -30.48 -20.78
C ASP A 15 3.77 -30.95 -19.32
N LEU A 16 4.85 -31.51 -18.78
CA LEU A 16 4.95 -31.80 -17.35
C LEU A 16 4.91 -30.44 -16.66
N VAL A 17 3.79 -30.16 -15.99
CA VAL A 17 3.67 -28.97 -15.15
C VAL A 17 4.80 -29.05 -14.12
N ASP A 18 5.67 -28.04 -14.13
CA ASP A 18 6.72 -27.94 -13.10
C ASP A 18 6.08 -27.66 -11.75
N ILE A 19 6.01 -28.67 -10.91
CA ILE A 19 5.45 -28.60 -9.55
C ILE A 19 6.49 -28.16 -8.50
N SER A 20 7.75 -27.97 -8.89
CA SER A 20 8.83 -27.56 -7.96
C SER A 20 8.63 -26.16 -7.37
N SER A 21 7.84 -25.32 -8.05
CA SER A 21 7.48 -23.95 -7.62
C SER A 21 6.30 -23.88 -6.64
N VAL A 22 5.65 -25.01 -6.30
CA VAL A 22 4.52 -25.03 -5.35
C VAL A 22 5.00 -24.61 -3.97
N ASN A 23 4.36 -23.61 -3.38
CA ASN A 23 4.68 -23.17 -2.01
C ASN A 23 4.27 -24.23 -0.98
N ALA A 24 4.98 -24.30 0.16
CA ALA A 24 4.56 -25.13 1.29
C ALA A 24 3.15 -24.70 1.77
N PRO A 25 2.36 -25.63 2.37
CA PRO A 25 1.04 -25.30 2.90
C PRO A 25 1.09 -24.12 3.87
N SER A 26 0.05 -23.26 3.82
CA SER A 26 -0.10 -22.12 4.72
C SER A 26 -1.48 -22.09 5.38
N ASN A 27 -1.65 -21.26 6.42
CA ASN A 27 -2.90 -21.04 7.14
C ASN A 27 -3.58 -22.33 7.63
N LEU A 28 -2.77 -23.27 8.13
CA LEU A 28 -3.27 -24.56 8.63
C LEU A 28 -4.05 -24.36 9.93
N SER A 29 -5.23 -24.98 10.01
CA SER A 29 -6.10 -25.04 11.19
C SER A 29 -7.03 -26.25 11.08
N ALA A 30 -7.79 -26.53 12.13
CA ALA A 30 -8.91 -27.45 12.06
C ALA A 30 -10.08 -26.96 12.94
N LEU A 31 -11.29 -26.98 12.39
CA LEU A 31 -12.48 -26.93 13.23
C LEU A 31 -12.64 -28.30 13.91
N THR A 32 -12.76 -28.31 15.23
CA THR A 32 -13.01 -29.52 16.02
C THR A 32 -14.38 -29.45 16.67
N THR A 33 -15.21 -30.44 16.40
CA THR A 33 -16.53 -30.59 17.04
C THR A 33 -16.59 -31.92 17.79
N VAL A 34 -17.48 -32.05 18.77
CA VAL A 34 -17.64 -33.28 19.55
C VAL A 34 -19.12 -33.60 19.69
N THR A 35 -19.48 -34.89 19.69
CA THR A 35 -20.84 -35.33 19.95
C THR A 35 -21.22 -35.07 21.42
N GLN A 36 -22.49 -34.63 21.65
CA GLN A 36 -23.00 -34.34 23.00
C GLN A 36 -23.67 -35.59 23.57
N ASP A 37 -22.93 -36.68 23.74
CA ASP A 37 -23.43 -37.99 24.15
C ASP A 37 -22.52 -38.70 25.17
N ASN A 38 -21.55 -37.99 25.72
CA ASN A 38 -20.55 -38.50 26.65
C ASN A 38 -19.67 -39.61 26.05
N THR A 39 -19.55 -39.71 24.72
CA THR A 39 -18.65 -40.69 24.09
C THR A 39 -17.24 -40.15 23.85
N GLY A 40 -17.09 -38.84 23.77
CA GLY A 40 -15.83 -38.17 23.43
C GLY A 40 -15.45 -38.30 21.96
N LYS A 41 -16.40 -38.58 21.09
CA LYS A 41 -16.17 -38.67 19.64
C LYS A 41 -16.01 -37.27 19.05
N VAL A 42 -14.78 -36.94 18.66
CA VAL A 42 -14.38 -35.66 18.06
C VAL A 42 -14.26 -35.81 16.55
N THR A 43 -14.82 -34.87 15.81
CA THR A 43 -14.68 -34.72 14.37
C THR A 43 -13.74 -33.57 14.06
N PHE A 44 -12.72 -33.83 13.24
CA PHE A 44 -11.77 -32.83 12.71
C PHE A 44 -12.17 -32.47 11.29
N LEU A 45 -12.28 -31.17 11.00
CA LEU A 45 -12.42 -30.58 9.68
C LEU A 45 -11.19 -29.70 9.43
N PRO A 46 -10.09 -30.24 8.85
CA PRO A 46 -8.88 -29.48 8.61
C PRO A 46 -9.05 -28.48 7.47
N ARG A 47 -8.32 -27.35 7.55
CA ARG A 47 -8.29 -26.27 6.56
C ARG A 47 -6.86 -25.81 6.36
N GLY A 48 -6.56 -25.30 5.16
CA GLY A 48 -5.26 -24.75 4.79
C GLY A 48 -5.20 -24.44 3.31
N GLU A 49 -4.25 -23.62 2.94
CA GLU A 49 -4.00 -23.25 1.54
C GLU A 49 -2.89 -24.10 0.94
N GLY A 50 -3.02 -24.46 -0.34
CA GLY A 50 -2.03 -25.27 -1.05
C GLY A 50 -1.98 -26.74 -0.61
N VAL A 51 -2.95 -27.23 0.15
CA VAL A 51 -2.98 -28.58 0.69
C VAL A 51 -3.70 -29.52 -0.27
N THR A 52 -3.11 -30.69 -0.53
CA THR A 52 -3.75 -31.78 -1.27
C THR A 52 -4.22 -32.92 -0.37
N ARG A 53 -3.61 -33.09 0.80
CA ARG A 53 -4.06 -34.02 1.85
C ARG A 53 -3.60 -33.55 3.23
N TYR A 54 -4.31 -34.02 4.25
CA TYR A 54 -3.97 -33.81 5.65
C TYR A 54 -3.66 -35.14 6.34
N GLU A 55 -2.76 -35.07 7.35
CA GLU A 55 -2.52 -36.12 8.33
C GLU A 55 -2.79 -35.55 9.71
N ILE A 56 -3.65 -36.20 10.48
CA ILE A 56 -4.05 -35.75 11.82
C ILE A 56 -3.50 -36.71 12.86
N PHE A 57 -2.55 -36.26 13.66
CA PHE A 57 -2.03 -36.99 14.81
C PHE A 57 -2.78 -36.51 16.06
N TYR A 58 -3.43 -37.44 16.75
CA TYR A 58 -4.44 -37.10 17.75
C TYR A 58 -3.89 -36.61 19.11
N GLY A 59 -2.62 -36.88 19.42
CA GLY A 59 -1.96 -36.40 20.64
C GLY A 59 -2.32 -37.18 21.91
N ASP A 60 -3.03 -38.29 21.79
CA ASP A 60 -3.48 -39.14 22.90
C ASP A 60 -2.69 -40.46 23.04
N GLY A 61 -1.61 -40.59 22.27
CA GLY A 61 -0.79 -41.80 22.18
C GLY A 61 -1.18 -42.75 21.05
N THR A 62 -2.20 -42.42 20.25
CA THR A 62 -2.53 -43.15 19.02
C THR A 62 -1.43 -42.90 17.98
N ASN A 63 -0.82 -43.98 17.48
CA ASN A 63 0.32 -43.90 16.56
C ASN A 63 -0.10 -43.65 15.10
N GLU A 64 -1.24 -44.20 14.69
CA GLU A 64 -1.73 -44.06 13.30
C GLU A 64 -2.46 -42.74 13.11
N PRO A 65 -2.05 -41.86 12.17
CA PRO A 65 -2.76 -40.63 11.90
C PRO A 65 -4.05 -40.88 11.11
N GLY A 66 -5.00 -39.97 11.28
CA GLY A 66 -6.14 -39.85 10.38
C GLY A 66 -5.76 -39.17 9.07
N TYR A 67 -6.24 -39.68 7.94
CA TYR A 67 -5.99 -39.14 6.60
C TYR A 67 -7.24 -38.46 6.07
N VAL A 68 -7.11 -37.23 5.61
CA VAL A 68 -8.22 -36.40 5.11
C VAL A 68 -7.82 -35.67 3.83
N VAL A 69 -8.73 -35.60 2.87
CA VAL A 69 -8.59 -34.71 1.71
C VAL A 69 -9.25 -33.34 2.00
N PRO A 70 -8.91 -32.27 1.29
CA PRO A 70 -9.56 -30.96 1.47
C PRO A 70 -11.09 -31.07 1.42
N GLY A 71 -11.77 -30.45 2.41
CA GLY A 71 -13.23 -30.51 2.57
C GLY A 71 -13.78 -31.76 3.24
N GLY A 72 -12.95 -32.77 3.48
CA GLY A 72 -13.35 -33.99 4.22
C GLY A 72 -13.17 -33.84 5.73
N THR A 73 -13.65 -34.83 6.47
CA THR A 73 -13.55 -34.92 7.93
C THR A 73 -12.99 -36.27 8.36
N VAL A 74 -12.44 -36.33 9.57
CA VAL A 74 -12.07 -37.59 10.24
C VAL A 74 -12.51 -37.53 11.71
N ASP A 75 -13.00 -38.68 12.18
CA ASP A 75 -13.45 -38.84 13.57
C ASP A 75 -12.40 -39.55 14.42
N HIS A 76 -12.28 -39.14 15.67
CA HIS A 76 -11.49 -39.85 16.68
C HIS A 76 -12.18 -39.81 18.05
N THR A 77 -12.08 -40.88 18.81
CA THR A 77 -12.72 -40.94 20.14
C THR A 77 -11.65 -40.79 21.23
N TYR A 78 -11.80 -39.74 22.02
CA TYR A 78 -10.92 -39.44 23.15
C TYR A 78 -11.57 -39.83 24.49
N LYS A 79 -10.73 -40.10 25.44
CA LYS A 79 -11.13 -40.06 26.87
C LYS A 79 -11.25 -38.60 27.32
N GLU A 80 -11.81 -38.39 28.53
CA GLU A 80 -11.80 -37.05 29.12
C GLU A 80 -10.37 -36.57 29.32
N GLY A 81 -10.06 -35.36 28.87
CA GLY A 81 -8.70 -34.81 28.92
C GLY A 81 -8.51 -33.61 27.99
N VAL A 82 -7.25 -33.16 27.96
CA VAL A 82 -6.79 -32.10 27.06
C VAL A 82 -5.63 -32.64 26.23
N TYR A 83 -5.74 -32.49 24.93
CA TYR A 83 -4.82 -33.05 23.96
C TYR A 83 -4.36 -31.99 22.96
N ASP A 84 -3.13 -32.12 22.48
CA ASP A 84 -2.57 -31.32 21.42
C ASP A 84 -2.51 -32.18 20.14
N ALA A 85 -3.55 -32.07 19.32
CA ALA A 85 -3.61 -32.72 18.03
C ALA A 85 -2.75 -31.96 17.02
N LYS A 86 -1.92 -32.68 16.26
CA LYS A 86 -1.06 -32.11 15.24
C LYS A 86 -1.69 -32.30 13.86
N ILE A 87 -1.94 -31.21 13.17
CA ILE A 87 -2.46 -31.15 11.80
C ILE A 87 -1.28 -30.96 10.85
N VAL A 88 -1.06 -31.88 9.93
CA VAL A 88 -0.02 -31.78 8.91
C VAL A 88 -0.68 -31.61 7.55
N GLY A 89 -0.46 -30.48 6.90
CA GLY A 89 -0.85 -30.24 5.52
C GLY A 89 0.28 -30.64 4.56
N ILE A 90 -0.07 -31.26 3.44
CA ILE A 90 0.89 -31.81 2.46
C ILE A 90 0.46 -31.34 1.07
N THR A 91 1.42 -30.78 0.31
CA THR A 91 1.24 -30.38 -1.10
C THR A 91 1.38 -31.55 -2.05
N ILE A 92 1.09 -31.33 -3.33
CA ILE A 92 1.24 -32.34 -4.38
C ILE A 92 2.71 -32.79 -4.59
N ASP A 93 3.66 -31.89 -4.34
CA ASP A 93 5.11 -32.15 -4.41
C ASP A 93 5.70 -32.68 -3.08
N GLY A 94 4.86 -32.89 -2.06
CA GLY A 94 5.23 -33.50 -0.79
C GLY A 94 5.76 -32.53 0.27
N LYS A 95 5.74 -31.20 0.05
CA LYS A 95 6.09 -30.21 1.07
C LYS A 95 5.08 -30.27 2.21
N ARG A 96 5.55 -30.07 3.44
CA ARG A 96 4.77 -30.26 4.66
C ARG A 96 4.81 -29.00 5.53
N THR A 97 3.69 -28.68 6.17
CA THR A 97 3.58 -27.69 7.24
C THR A 97 2.74 -28.28 8.36
N GLU A 98 3.00 -27.88 9.59
CA GLU A 98 2.34 -28.39 10.79
C GLU A 98 1.64 -27.28 11.55
N ALA A 99 0.50 -27.58 12.17
CA ALA A 99 -0.20 -26.73 13.16
C ALA A 99 -0.68 -27.58 14.32
N ILE A 100 -0.75 -26.98 15.51
CA ILE A 100 -1.29 -27.64 16.69
C ILE A 100 -2.72 -27.17 16.93
N GLN A 101 -3.63 -28.12 17.10
CA GLN A 101 -5.02 -27.89 17.49
C GLN A 101 -5.25 -28.44 18.88
N LYS A 102 -5.60 -27.56 19.82
CA LYS A 102 -5.96 -27.98 21.18
C LYS A 102 -7.34 -28.62 21.18
N VAL A 103 -7.45 -29.81 21.73
CA VAL A 103 -8.70 -30.58 21.85
C VAL A 103 -9.01 -30.77 23.34
N VAL A 104 -10.15 -30.22 23.78
CA VAL A 104 -10.64 -30.35 25.16
C VAL A 104 -11.85 -31.26 25.12
N VAL A 105 -11.73 -32.46 25.73
CA VAL A 105 -12.86 -33.40 25.88
C VAL A 105 -13.25 -33.46 27.35
N ALA A 106 -14.46 -32.99 27.65
CA ALA A 106 -15.02 -33.00 28.99
C ALA A 106 -16.46 -33.56 28.96
N PHE A 107 -16.78 -34.44 29.90
CA PHE A 107 -18.12 -35.01 30.09
C PHE A 107 -18.96 -34.21 31.07
N ARG A 108 -18.65 -32.93 31.23
CA ARG A 108 -19.40 -31.94 32.00
C ARG A 108 -19.77 -30.75 31.10
N ALA A 109 -20.91 -30.11 31.43
CA ALA A 109 -21.38 -28.95 30.68
C ALA A 109 -20.32 -27.82 30.67
N PRO A 110 -20.25 -27.01 29.60
CA PRO A 110 -19.45 -25.80 29.61
C PRO A 110 -19.86 -24.84 30.73
N GLU A 111 -18.89 -24.18 31.36
CA GLU A 111 -19.12 -23.22 32.45
C GLU A 111 -18.49 -21.86 32.11
N LYS A 112 -18.98 -20.80 32.76
CA LYS A 112 -18.45 -19.42 32.62
C LYS A 112 -18.39 -18.93 31.17
N LEU A 113 -19.45 -19.17 30.42
CA LEU A 113 -19.53 -18.70 29.03
C LEU A 113 -19.44 -17.17 28.97
N VAL A 114 -18.42 -16.68 28.25
CA VAL A 114 -18.24 -15.27 27.89
C VAL A 114 -18.39 -15.12 26.40
N VAL A 115 -19.25 -14.19 25.97
CA VAL A 115 -19.54 -13.93 24.55
C VAL A 115 -19.27 -12.46 24.24
N THR A 116 -18.51 -12.21 23.19
CA THR A 116 -18.31 -10.88 22.60
C THR A 116 -18.95 -10.87 21.22
N ILE A 117 -19.76 -9.84 20.94
CA ILE A 117 -20.44 -9.65 19.65
C ILE A 117 -20.18 -8.22 19.20
N GLU A 118 -19.63 -8.06 18.00
CA GLU A 118 -19.22 -6.76 17.49
C GLU A 118 -19.64 -6.59 16.03
N ASN A 119 -20.12 -5.38 15.67
CA ASN A 119 -20.24 -4.99 14.27
C ASN A 119 -18.84 -4.73 13.69
N ASP A 120 -18.61 -5.16 12.45
CA ASP A 120 -17.42 -4.79 11.72
C ASP A 120 -17.47 -3.28 11.40
N LEU A 121 -16.39 -2.57 11.65
CA LEU A 121 -16.32 -1.13 11.46
C LEU A 121 -16.06 -0.72 10.00
N GLN A 122 -15.62 -1.67 9.17
CA GLN A 122 -15.26 -1.42 7.76
C GLN A 122 -16.21 -2.09 6.78
N ILE A 123 -16.86 -3.18 7.19
CA ILE A 123 -17.75 -3.97 6.34
C ILE A 123 -19.18 -3.88 6.86
N SER A 124 -20.04 -3.22 6.09
CA SER A 124 -21.47 -3.09 6.41
C SER A 124 -22.12 -4.44 6.69
N LYS A 125 -22.94 -4.48 7.73
CA LYS A 125 -23.77 -5.64 8.11
C LYS A 125 -22.98 -6.89 8.48
N LYS A 126 -21.67 -6.82 8.63
CA LYS A 126 -20.85 -7.93 9.11
C LYS A 126 -20.73 -7.87 10.62
N VAL A 127 -20.99 -9.00 11.26
CA VAL A 127 -20.89 -9.18 12.70
C VAL A 127 -19.88 -10.28 13.00
N THR A 128 -19.04 -10.05 13.99
CA THR A 128 -18.08 -11.04 14.50
C THR A 128 -18.48 -11.44 15.90
N VAL A 129 -18.51 -12.76 16.15
CA VAL A 129 -18.81 -13.36 17.44
C VAL A 129 -17.61 -14.16 17.90
N LYS A 130 -17.22 -13.95 19.15
CA LYS A 130 -16.22 -14.76 19.86
C LYS A 130 -16.80 -15.26 21.16
N ALA A 131 -16.64 -16.55 21.44
CA ALA A 131 -17.10 -17.14 22.68
C ALA A 131 -16.00 -18.01 23.34
N THR A 132 -15.94 -17.95 24.66
CA THR A 132 -15.06 -18.78 25.48
C THR A 132 -15.84 -19.37 26.64
N ALA A 133 -15.61 -20.63 26.97
CA ALA A 133 -16.15 -21.27 28.17
C ALA A 133 -15.16 -22.31 28.69
N ASP A 134 -15.17 -22.53 30.01
CA ASP A 134 -14.46 -23.65 30.61
C ASP A 134 -15.10 -24.97 30.13
N PHE A 135 -14.29 -26.00 29.91
CA PHE A 135 -14.70 -27.36 29.47
C PHE A 135 -15.28 -27.44 28.05
N ALA A 136 -15.42 -26.33 27.32
CA ALA A 136 -15.91 -26.32 25.97
C ALA A 136 -14.82 -26.72 24.95
N LEU A 137 -15.21 -27.46 23.90
CA LEU A 137 -14.39 -27.70 22.72
C LEU A 137 -14.69 -26.67 21.63
N PHE A 138 -15.97 -26.42 21.38
CA PHE A 138 -16.44 -25.53 20.33
C PHE A 138 -17.74 -24.84 20.75
N TYR A 139 -18.20 -23.94 19.91
CA TYR A 139 -19.52 -23.31 20.06
C TYR A 139 -20.20 -23.12 18.70
N ASP A 140 -21.53 -23.08 18.72
CA ASP A 140 -22.38 -22.78 17.57
C ASP A 140 -22.97 -21.38 17.73
N VAL A 141 -22.97 -20.60 16.65
CA VAL A 141 -23.62 -19.30 16.58
C VAL A 141 -24.79 -19.35 15.61
N TYR A 142 -25.98 -19.09 16.14
CA TYR A 142 -27.19 -18.84 15.37
C TYR A 142 -27.35 -17.34 15.24
N PHE A 143 -27.18 -16.83 14.02
CA PHE A 143 -27.21 -15.39 13.78
C PHE A 143 -28.62 -14.80 13.72
N GLY A 144 -29.67 -15.63 13.72
CA GLY A 144 -31.07 -15.20 13.82
C GLY A 144 -31.62 -14.55 12.55
N GLU A 145 -30.93 -14.63 11.42
CA GLU A 145 -31.45 -14.11 10.15
C GLU A 145 -32.56 -15.01 9.61
N PRO A 146 -33.73 -14.44 9.22
CA PRO A 146 -34.83 -15.23 8.66
C PRO A 146 -34.38 -16.07 7.45
N GLY A 147 -34.79 -17.33 7.41
CA GLY A 147 -34.42 -18.27 6.34
C GLY A 147 -33.01 -18.87 6.47
N LYS A 148 -32.25 -18.53 7.50
CA LYS A 148 -30.89 -19.05 7.77
C LYS A 148 -30.84 -19.75 9.14
N PRO A 149 -31.50 -20.92 9.29
CA PRO A 149 -31.65 -21.57 10.61
C PRO A 149 -30.37 -22.29 11.09
N ASN A 150 -29.41 -22.57 10.20
CA ASN A 150 -28.26 -23.35 10.54
C ASN A 150 -27.18 -22.50 11.24
N PRO A 151 -26.56 -23.03 12.29
CA PRO A 151 -25.48 -22.31 12.96
C PRO A 151 -24.17 -22.36 12.15
N ILE A 152 -23.27 -21.45 12.52
CA ILE A 152 -21.86 -21.53 12.14
C ILE A 152 -21.07 -21.90 13.38
N SER A 153 -20.23 -22.94 13.27
CA SER A 153 -19.43 -23.43 14.39
C SER A 153 -18.03 -22.82 14.38
N ALA A 154 -17.48 -22.56 15.58
CA ALA A 154 -16.11 -22.17 15.79
C ALA A 154 -15.51 -22.88 17.01
N ASN A 155 -14.19 -23.08 17.03
CA ASN A 155 -13.51 -23.60 18.20
C ASN A 155 -13.64 -22.64 19.38
N ASN A 156 -13.62 -23.18 20.59
CA ASN A 156 -13.67 -22.37 21.80
C ASN A 156 -12.52 -21.34 21.82
N GLY A 157 -12.85 -20.05 21.89
CA GLY A 157 -11.92 -18.94 21.88
C GLY A 157 -11.54 -18.38 20.49
N GLU A 158 -11.92 -19.03 19.40
CA GLU A 158 -11.80 -18.48 18.04
C GLU A 158 -12.99 -17.58 17.72
N SER A 159 -12.88 -16.79 16.67
CA SER A 159 -13.96 -15.90 16.20
C SER A 159 -14.62 -16.46 14.96
N VAL A 160 -15.92 -16.21 14.82
CA VAL A 160 -16.69 -16.47 13.60
C VAL A 160 -17.41 -15.21 13.17
N SER A 161 -17.44 -14.95 11.85
CA SER A 161 -18.10 -13.78 11.28
C SER A 161 -19.24 -14.19 10.36
N TYR A 162 -20.24 -13.30 10.29
CA TYR A 162 -21.41 -13.44 9.42
C TYR A 162 -21.77 -12.09 8.83
N THR A 163 -22.16 -12.06 7.54
CA THR A 163 -22.65 -10.84 6.88
C THR A 163 -24.13 -10.99 6.59
N TYR A 164 -24.96 -10.15 7.21
CA TYR A 164 -26.41 -10.12 7.04
C TYR A 164 -26.82 -9.51 5.70
N GLU A 165 -27.95 -9.93 5.18
CA GLU A 165 -28.53 -9.34 3.96
C GLU A 165 -29.06 -7.92 4.23
N GLN A 166 -29.68 -7.69 5.40
CA GLN A 166 -30.21 -6.38 5.79
C GLN A 166 -29.71 -5.95 7.18
N PRO A 167 -29.61 -4.63 7.44
CA PRO A 167 -29.39 -4.13 8.80
C PRO A 167 -30.67 -4.33 9.62
N GLY A 168 -30.54 -4.39 10.94
CA GLY A 168 -31.68 -4.56 11.81
C GLY A 168 -31.31 -5.17 13.15
N VAL A 169 -32.34 -5.50 13.94
CA VAL A 169 -32.16 -6.20 15.23
C VAL A 169 -32.35 -7.69 15.00
N TYR A 170 -31.36 -8.48 15.37
CA TYR A 170 -31.39 -9.93 15.24
C TYR A 170 -31.11 -10.59 16.59
N LYS A 171 -31.83 -11.66 16.89
CA LYS A 171 -31.58 -12.45 18.09
C LYS A 171 -30.42 -13.41 17.84
N ILE A 172 -29.25 -13.06 18.29
CA ILE A 172 -28.05 -13.91 18.19
C ILE A 172 -28.06 -14.85 19.40
N ARG A 173 -27.90 -16.16 19.11
CA ARG A 173 -27.79 -17.22 20.12
C ARG A 173 -26.47 -17.97 19.94
N VAL A 174 -25.71 -18.09 21.02
CA VAL A 174 -24.46 -18.83 21.10
C VAL A 174 -24.64 -20.03 22.00
N VAL A 175 -24.27 -21.21 21.51
CA VAL A 175 -24.38 -22.49 22.24
C VAL A 175 -23.00 -23.06 22.40
N SER A 176 -22.45 -23.00 23.59
CA SER A 176 -21.17 -23.59 23.96
C SER A 176 -21.32 -25.08 24.24
N LYS A 177 -20.42 -25.90 23.72
CA LYS A 177 -20.53 -27.37 23.68
C LYS A 177 -19.25 -28.07 24.13
N SER A 178 -19.45 -29.13 24.91
CA SER A 178 -18.47 -30.13 25.29
C SER A 178 -18.94 -31.51 24.81
N ALA A 179 -18.31 -32.59 25.26
CA ALA A 179 -18.83 -33.95 25.01
C ALA A 179 -20.05 -34.30 25.90
N ALA A 180 -20.40 -33.46 26.89
CA ALA A 180 -21.58 -33.63 27.71
C ALA A 180 -22.88 -33.43 26.91
N ILE A 181 -23.96 -34.08 27.34
CA ILE A 181 -25.28 -33.89 26.76
C ILE A 181 -25.78 -32.45 26.99
N GLN A 182 -25.47 -31.87 28.14
CA GLN A 182 -25.84 -30.50 28.50
C GLN A 182 -24.92 -29.46 27.86
N THR A 183 -25.52 -28.38 27.35
CA THR A 183 -24.84 -27.24 26.75
C THR A 183 -25.06 -25.99 27.59
N THR A 184 -24.28 -24.96 27.36
CA THR A 184 -24.45 -23.64 27.96
C THR A 184 -24.73 -22.61 26.85
N GLU A 185 -25.79 -21.80 27.04
CA GLU A 185 -26.29 -20.90 26.01
C GLU A 185 -26.23 -19.42 26.46
N TYR A 186 -26.05 -18.54 25.50
CA TYR A 186 -26.22 -17.11 25.62
C TYR A 186 -27.08 -16.59 24.46
N SER A 187 -27.99 -15.66 24.75
CA SER A 187 -28.82 -15.01 23.71
C SER A 187 -28.94 -13.53 23.98
N VAL A 188 -28.92 -12.75 22.92
CA VAL A 188 -29.08 -11.29 22.98
C VAL A 188 -29.71 -10.77 21.69
N ASP A 189 -30.51 -9.71 21.80
CA ASP A 189 -30.96 -8.94 20.65
C ASP A 189 -29.85 -7.95 20.29
N PHE A 190 -29.22 -8.14 19.12
CA PHE A 190 -28.08 -7.38 18.66
C PHE A 190 -28.45 -6.53 17.45
N THR A 191 -28.07 -5.25 17.47
CA THR A 191 -28.30 -4.33 16.35
C THR A 191 -27.18 -4.43 15.35
N VAL A 192 -27.48 -4.94 14.16
CA VAL A 192 -26.61 -5.01 13.01
C VAL A 192 -26.65 -3.68 12.27
N THR A 193 -25.49 -3.05 12.09
CA THR A 193 -25.38 -1.71 11.54
C THR A 193 -24.82 -1.70 10.12
N VAL A 194 -25.11 -0.63 9.39
CA VAL A 194 -24.40 -0.30 8.15
C VAL A 194 -23.22 0.61 8.44
N VAL A 195 -22.17 0.45 7.69
CA VAL A 195 -21.06 1.41 7.65
C VAL A 195 -21.44 2.49 6.63
N ASN A 196 -21.65 3.71 7.10
CA ASN A 196 -22.12 4.84 6.29
C ASN A 196 -21.09 5.99 6.20
N LYS A 197 -19.88 5.77 6.69
CA LYS A 197 -18.76 6.73 6.67
C LYS A 197 -17.43 5.99 6.68
N PRO A 198 -16.35 6.60 6.16
CA PRO A 198 -15.02 6.00 6.19
C PRO A 198 -14.48 5.89 7.62
N PHE A 199 -13.69 4.85 7.88
CA PHE A 199 -12.96 4.61 9.13
C PHE A 199 -11.46 4.83 8.99
N THR A 200 -10.99 4.94 7.76
CA THR A 200 -9.58 5.23 7.42
C THR A 200 -9.55 6.44 6.50
N SER A 201 -8.48 7.19 6.59
CA SER A 201 -8.17 8.27 5.65
C SER A 201 -8.09 7.75 4.22
N ALA A 202 -8.28 8.65 3.27
CA ALA A 202 -7.99 8.40 1.87
C ALA A 202 -6.50 8.02 1.68
N PRO A 203 -6.14 7.31 0.59
CA PRO A 203 -4.74 7.05 0.26
C PRO A 203 -3.92 8.34 0.22
N THR A 204 -2.71 8.32 0.78
CA THR A 204 -1.83 9.49 0.75
C THR A 204 -1.33 9.74 -0.67
N PRO A 205 -1.56 10.93 -1.27
CA PRO A 205 -1.04 11.24 -2.58
C PRO A 205 0.49 11.20 -2.65
N PRO A 206 1.08 10.81 -3.81
CA PRO A 206 2.53 10.78 -4.00
C PRO A 206 3.14 12.18 -3.90
N ASN A 207 4.47 12.25 -3.72
CA ASN A 207 5.17 13.53 -3.82
C ASN A 207 5.21 13.98 -5.28
N ARG A 208 4.84 15.25 -5.52
CA ARG A 208 4.89 15.89 -6.85
C ARG A 208 5.52 17.26 -6.73
N GLN A 209 6.16 17.74 -7.80
CA GLN A 209 6.59 19.13 -7.89
C GLN A 209 5.36 20.05 -7.99
N ALA A 210 5.49 21.28 -7.50
CA ALA A 210 4.41 22.26 -7.56
C ALA A 210 3.97 22.57 -9.00
N THR A 211 4.86 22.41 -10.00
CA THR A 211 4.58 22.57 -11.44
C THR A 211 3.83 21.41 -12.06
N ASP A 212 3.73 20.27 -11.36
CA ASP A 212 3.13 19.04 -11.86
C ASP A 212 1.75 18.78 -11.24
N VAL A 213 1.25 19.71 -10.40
CA VAL A 213 -0.01 19.56 -9.67
C VAL A 213 -0.74 20.91 -9.52
N ILE A 214 -2.07 20.88 -9.67
CA ILE A 214 -2.99 21.96 -9.31
C ILE A 214 -4.01 21.35 -8.36
N SER A 215 -3.90 21.65 -7.06
CA SER A 215 -4.77 21.05 -6.05
C SER A 215 -5.99 21.91 -5.76
N LEU A 216 -7.14 21.26 -5.67
CA LEU A 216 -8.40 21.91 -5.27
C LEU A 216 -8.76 21.59 -3.83
N TYR A 217 -8.59 20.32 -3.41
CA TYR A 217 -8.90 19.88 -2.05
C TYR A 217 -7.97 18.75 -1.60
N GLY A 218 -7.54 18.80 -0.35
CA GLY A 218 -6.69 17.81 0.31
C GLY A 218 -5.60 18.48 1.13
N SER A 219 -4.91 17.70 1.96
CA SER A 219 -3.88 18.18 2.89
C SER A 219 -2.46 18.10 2.32
N LYS A 220 -2.25 17.34 1.25
CA LYS A 220 -0.92 17.04 0.71
C LYS A 220 -0.30 18.19 -0.07
N TYR A 221 -1.09 18.92 -0.85
CA TYR A 221 -0.63 20.01 -1.72
C TYR A 221 -1.29 21.33 -1.33
N THR A 222 -0.72 22.44 -1.79
CA THR A 222 -1.34 23.76 -1.61
C THR A 222 -2.55 23.89 -2.52
N ASN A 223 -3.73 24.05 -1.94
CA ASN A 223 -4.98 24.18 -2.70
C ASN A 223 -5.11 25.58 -3.32
N VAL A 224 -5.84 25.67 -4.42
CA VAL A 224 -6.23 26.94 -5.04
C VAL A 224 -7.02 27.78 -4.03
N ALA A 225 -6.52 28.99 -3.77
CA ALA A 225 -7.07 29.85 -2.76
C ALA A 225 -8.49 30.33 -3.08
N GLY A 226 -9.32 30.50 -2.03
CA GLY A 226 -10.68 31.04 -2.18
C GLY A 226 -11.68 30.07 -2.79
N THR A 227 -11.33 28.79 -2.92
CA THR A 227 -12.24 27.74 -3.44
C THR A 227 -13.39 27.52 -2.47
N ASN A 228 -14.63 27.59 -2.98
CA ASN A 228 -15.85 27.25 -2.26
C ASN A 228 -16.19 25.78 -2.49
N PHE A 229 -16.11 24.98 -1.43
CA PHE A 229 -16.38 23.53 -1.48
C PHE A 229 -17.86 23.18 -1.32
N PHE A 230 -18.69 24.16 -0.98
CA PHE A 230 -20.10 23.98 -0.67
C PHE A 230 -20.96 25.07 -1.32
N PRO A 231 -20.82 25.33 -2.66
CA PRO A 231 -21.69 26.29 -3.32
C PRO A 231 -23.13 25.84 -3.23
N ASP A 232 -24.01 26.79 -2.94
CA ASP A 232 -25.46 26.56 -2.99
C ASP A 232 -25.96 26.76 -4.42
N TRP A 233 -26.28 25.68 -5.08
CA TRP A 233 -26.86 25.62 -6.42
C TRP A 233 -28.33 25.17 -6.38
N ALA A 234 -29.01 25.37 -5.23
CA ALA A 234 -30.37 24.92 -4.96
C ALA A 234 -30.55 23.38 -4.94
N GLN A 235 -29.47 22.63 -4.79
CA GLN A 235 -29.49 21.16 -4.70
C GLN A 235 -30.19 20.65 -3.44
N GLY A 236 -30.32 21.48 -2.40
CA GLY A 236 -31.12 21.18 -1.21
C GLY A 236 -32.60 20.91 -1.54
N ASN A 237 -33.12 21.52 -2.59
CA ASN A 237 -34.47 21.25 -3.08
C ASN A 237 -34.64 19.82 -3.67
N GLN A 238 -33.53 19.14 -3.92
CA GLN A 238 -33.46 17.75 -4.39
C GLN A 238 -33.19 16.76 -3.24
N GLY A 239 -33.15 17.25 -1.99
CA GLY A 239 -32.86 16.44 -0.80
C GLY A 239 -31.38 16.28 -0.49
N SER A 240 -30.48 16.92 -1.25
CA SER A 240 -29.04 16.90 -1.01
C SER A 240 -28.66 17.87 0.10
N SER A 241 -27.65 17.50 0.86
CA SER A 241 -27.00 18.37 1.83
C SER A 241 -25.48 18.10 1.83
N TRP A 242 -24.74 18.91 2.58
CA TRP A 242 -23.27 18.82 2.59
C TRP A 242 -22.70 19.22 3.94
N ALA A 243 -21.54 18.68 4.25
CA ALA A 243 -20.77 19.01 5.44
C ALA A 243 -19.28 18.75 5.21
N GLU A 244 -18.42 19.31 6.03
CA GLU A 244 -17.06 18.80 6.20
C GLU A 244 -17.11 17.64 7.22
N PHE A 245 -16.48 16.54 6.90
CA PHE A 245 -16.32 15.41 7.82
C PHE A 245 -14.86 15.38 8.29
N ASP A 246 -14.67 15.24 9.59
CA ASP A 246 -13.35 15.16 10.23
C ASP A 246 -13.13 13.75 10.79
N LEU A 247 -12.12 13.06 10.28
CA LEU A 247 -11.67 11.77 10.78
C LEU A 247 -10.34 11.95 11.54
N ASN A 248 -10.42 12.27 12.83
CA ASN A 248 -9.25 12.44 13.70
C ASN A 248 -8.23 13.50 13.19
N GLY A 249 -8.72 14.60 12.64
CA GLY A 249 -7.92 15.69 12.08
C GLY A 249 -7.74 15.63 10.56
N ASP A 250 -8.14 14.55 9.93
CA ASP A 250 -8.19 14.42 8.48
C ASP A 250 -9.58 14.81 7.95
N LYS A 251 -9.63 15.88 7.17
CA LYS A 251 -10.86 16.50 6.71
C LYS A 251 -11.18 16.10 5.29
N MET A 252 -12.44 15.77 5.04
CA MET A 252 -12.94 15.40 3.72
C MET A 252 -14.31 16.01 3.44
N LEU A 253 -14.63 16.21 2.17
CA LEU A 253 -15.93 16.70 1.73
C LEU A 253 -16.96 15.58 1.87
N ASN A 254 -18.09 15.85 2.55
CA ASN A 254 -19.20 14.91 2.64
C ASN A 254 -20.42 15.51 1.92
N TYR A 255 -20.78 14.94 0.77
CA TYR A 255 -21.98 15.28 0.03
C TYR A 255 -23.04 14.22 0.26
N ILE A 256 -24.09 14.60 0.99
CA ILE A 256 -25.11 13.73 1.54
C ILE A 256 -26.30 13.69 0.59
N ASN A 257 -26.83 12.47 0.30
CA ASN A 257 -27.90 12.25 -0.66
C ASN A 257 -27.62 12.97 -1.99
N LEU A 258 -26.47 12.66 -2.57
CA LEU A 258 -25.92 13.39 -3.72
C LEU A 258 -26.83 13.32 -4.94
N SER A 259 -27.56 14.42 -5.22
CA SER A 259 -28.18 14.69 -6.51
C SER A 259 -27.10 15.29 -7.42
N TYR A 260 -26.77 16.55 -7.17
CA TYR A 260 -25.60 17.23 -7.69
C TYR A 260 -25.01 18.12 -6.61
N GLN A 261 -23.72 18.25 -6.59
CA GLN A 261 -22.94 19.14 -5.75
C GLN A 261 -21.57 19.35 -6.39
N GLY A 262 -20.82 20.30 -5.92
CA GLY A 262 -19.46 20.46 -6.43
C GLY A 262 -18.68 21.53 -5.69
N ILE A 263 -17.67 22.03 -6.36
CA ILE A 263 -16.80 23.09 -5.90
C ILE A 263 -16.76 24.22 -6.93
N ALA A 264 -16.64 25.46 -6.44
CA ALA A 264 -16.52 26.65 -7.27
C ALA A 264 -15.26 27.41 -6.86
N LEU A 265 -14.47 27.85 -7.83
CA LEU A 265 -13.35 28.77 -7.56
C LEU A 265 -13.89 30.14 -7.18
N ALA A 266 -13.03 30.97 -6.56
CA ALA A 266 -13.39 32.34 -6.24
C ALA A 266 -13.91 33.11 -7.47
N ASP A 267 -14.84 34.04 -7.25
CA ASP A 267 -15.44 34.83 -8.31
C ASP A 267 -14.38 35.45 -9.22
N GLY A 268 -14.56 35.26 -10.52
CA GLY A 268 -13.62 35.73 -11.54
C GLY A 268 -12.39 34.83 -11.74
N THR A 269 -12.15 33.88 -10.88
CA THR A 269 -10.97 32.99 -10.96
C THR A 269 -11.23 31.80 -11.90
N THR A 270 -10.21 31.43 -12.65
CA THR A 270 -10.15 30.20 -13.46
C THR A 270 -8.79 29.52 -13.27
N ILE A 271 -8.72 28.24 -13.51
CA ILE A 271 -7.47 27.49 -13.63
C ILE A 271 -7.32 26.96 -15.07
N ASP A 272 -6.08 27.02 -15.55
CA ASP A 272 -5.68 26.40 -16.80
C ASP A 272 -5.11 25.01 -16.51
N VAL A 273 -5.84 23.96 -16.93
CA VAL A 273 -5.42 22.58 -16.78
C VAL A 273 -5.03 21.93 -18.11
N SER A 274 -4.79 22.73 -19.15
CA SER A 274 -4.37 22.24 -20.48
C SER A 274 -3.02 21.53 -20.47
N GLY A 275 -2.16 21.88 -19.52
CA GLY A 275 -0.87 21.23 -19.28
C GLY A 275 -0.93 20.02 -18.35
N MET A 276 -2.10 19.65 -17.83
CA MET A 276 -2.30 18.49 -16.97
C MET A 276 -2.78 17.28 -17.78
N GLU A 277 -2.50 16.07 -17.27
CA GLU A 277 -2.87 14.82 -17.93
C GLU A 277 -4.13 14.20 -17.32
N TYR A 278 -4.30 14.35 -15.99
CA TYR A 278 -5.38 13.74 -15.23
C TYR A 278 -5.97 14.71 -14.21
N ILE A 279 -7.23 14.46 -13.83
CA ILE A 279 -7.78 14.85 -12.52
C ILE A 279 -7.88 13.60 -11.65
N HIS A 280 -7.37 13.71 -10.42
CA HIS A 280 -7.47 12.69 -9.38
C HIS A 280 -8.48 13.08 -8.33
N MET A 281 -9.15 12.09 -7.76
CA MET A 281 -9.91 12.20 -6.52
C MET A 281 -10.02 10.83 -5.84
N ASP A 282 -10.04 10.83 -4.52
CA ASP A 282 -10.39 9.66 -3.73
C ASP A 282 -11.83 9.79 -3.27
N VAL A 283 -12.64 8.78 -3.54
CA VAL A 283 -14.08 8.77 -3.24
C VAL A 283 -14.43 7.54 -2.40
N TRP A 284 -15.09 7.76 -1.27
CA TRP A 284 -15.66 6.71 -0.46
C TRP A 284 -17.19 6.83 -0.44
N THR A 285 -17.89 5.71 -0.51
CA THR A 285 -19.35 5.64 -0.40
C THR A 285 -19.78 4.33 0.22
N ALA A 286 -20.94 4.32 0.87
CA ALA A 286 -21.60 3.09 1.33
C ALA A 286 -22.58 2.53 0.29
N ASP A 287 -23.14 3.37 -0.57
CA ASP A 287 -24.41 3.10 -1.24
C ASP A 287 -24.53 3.66 -2.67
N LEU A 288 -23.59 4.46 -3.17
CA LEU A 288 -23.58 4.89 -4.56
C LEU A 288 -22.84 3.89 -5.45
N ALA A 289 -23.42 3.58 -6.60
CA ALA A 289 -22.80 2.73 -7.62
C ALA A 289 -21.84 3.49 -8.51
N LYS A 290 -22.12 4.79 -8.77
CA LYS A 290 -21.36 5.62 -9.71
C LYS A 290 -21.30 7.07 -9.24
N ILE A 291 -20.23 7.74 -9.62
CA ILE A 291 -20.09 9.19 -9.57
C ILE A 291 -19.83 9.75 -10.96
N GLU A 292 -20.58 10.77 -11.35
CA GLU A 292 -20.28 11.59 -12.53
C GLU A 292 -19.48 12.80 -12.06
N THR A 293 -18.38 13.09 -12.74
CA THR A 293 -17.55 14.27 -12.51
C THR A 293 -17.57 15.14 -13.76
N SER A 294 -18.06 16.37 -13.64
CA SER A 294 -18.00 17.36 -14.72
C SER A 294 -16.95 18.42 -14.41
N LEU A 295 -16.12 18.75 -15.40
CA LEU A 295 -15.37 20.00 -15.44
C LEU A 295 -16.21 21.06 -16.14
N ILE A 296 -16.21 22.29 -15.62
CA ILE A 296 -17.01 23.40 -16.13
C ILE A 296 -16.09 24.54 -16.54
N SER A 297 -16.09 24.83 -17.85
CA SER A 297 -15.35 25.92 -18.49
C SER A 297 -16.23 27.16 -18.63
N LYS A 298 -15.66 28.35 -18.48
CA LYS A 298 -16.34 29.60 -18.78
C LYS A 298 -16.66 29.76 -20.26
N THR A 299 -15.83 29.20 -21.14
CA THR A 299 -15.96 29.33 -22.58
C THR A 299 -17.10 28.48 -23.14
N ASN A 300 -17.22 27.19 -22.74
CA ASN A 300 -18.13 26.26 -23.42
C ASN A 300 -18.85 25.26 -22.50
N GLY A 301 -19.07 25.64 -21.25
CA GLY A 301 -19.94 24.92 -20.31
C GLY A 301 -19.31 23.66 -19.73
N GLU A 302 -20.11 22.64 -19.48
CA GLU A 302 -19.68 21.42 -18.78
C GLU A 302 -19.60 20.19 -19.67
N LYS A 303 -18.71 19.27 -19.31
CA LYS A 303 -18.65 17.91 -19.86
C LYS A 303 -18.45 16.89 -18.74
N PRO A 304 -19.30 15.84 -18.69
CA PRO A 304 -19.24 14.82 -17.67
C PRO A 304 -18.38 13.62 -18.04
N VAL A 305 -17.83 12.98 -17.01
CA VAL A 305 -17.25 11.63 -17.09
C VAL A 305 -17.76 10.81 -15.91
N VAL A 306 -18.25 9.60 -16.17
CA VAL A 306 -18.82 8.72 -15.16
C VAL A 306 -17.79 7.65 -14.76
N LYS A 307 -17.69 7.39 -13.46
CA LYS A 307 -16.87 6.32 -12.88
C LYS A 307 -17.68 5.44 -11.94
N ASP A 308 -17.36 4.15 -11.93
CA ASP A 308 -17.94 3.20 -10.98
C ASP A 308 -17.29 3.38 -9.61
N LEU A 309 -18.09 3.17 -8.56
CA LEU A 309 -17.65 3.19 -7.16
C LEU A 309 -17.80 1.81 -6.54
N VAL A 310 -16.97 1.52 -5.57
CA VAL A 310 -17.07 0.30 -4.77
C VAL A 310 -17.48 0.66 -3.35
N ALA A 311 -18.58 0.06 -2.88
CA ALA A 311 -19.14 0.37 -1.56
C ALA A 311 -18.18 -0.01 -0.41
N ASN A 312 -18.17 0.81 0.65
CA ASN A 312 -17.45 0.63 1.90
C ASN A 312 -15.91 0.61 1.78
N GLN A 313 -15.37 1.19 0.73
CA GLN A 313 -13.93 1.39 0.57
C GLN A 313 -13.62 2.65 -0.24
N TRP A 314 -12.41 3.14 -0.12
CA TRP A 314 -11.90 4.22 -0.96
C TRP A 314 -11.70 3.72 -2.39
N THR A 315 -12.22 4.48 -3.34
CA THR A 315 -12.00 4.32 -4.78
C THR A 315 -11.16 5.49 -5.25
N SER A 316 -9.89 5.23 -5.57
CA SER A 316 -9.03 6.24 -6.21
C SER A 316 -9.37 6.34 -7.69
N ILE A 317 -9.75 7.53 -8.12
CA ILE A 317 -10.24 7.80 -9.47
C ILE A 317 -9.27 8.72 -10.18
N ASP A 318 -8.72 8.26 -11.30
CA ASP A 318 -8.00 9.09 -12.27
C ASP A 318 -8.82 9.22 -13.54
N ILE A 319 -9.14 10.46 -13.92
CA ILE A 319 -9.85 10.77 -15.16
C ILE A 319 -8.88 11.51 -16.09
N PRO A 320 -8.54 10.97 -17.26
CA PRO A 320 -7.70 11.68 -18.22
C PRO A 320 -8.37 13.00 -18.66
N ILE A 321 -7.63 14.08 -18.72
CA ILE A 321 -8.13 15.38 -19.23
C ILE A 321 -8.65 15.22 -20.66
N SER A 322 -8.05 14.33 -21.44
CA SER A 322 -8.51 13.97 -22.78
C SER A 322 -9.96 13.44 -22.83
N ALA A 323 -10.47 12.85 -21.75
CA ALA A 323 -11.86 12.40 -21.68
C ALA A 323 -12.86 13.57 -21.70
N PHE A 324 -12.45 14.76 -21.29
CA PHE A 324 -13.23 15.98 -21.35
C PHE A 324 -13.00 16.75 -22.69
N THR A 325 -11.73 16.89 -23.11
CA THR A 325 -11.39 17.62 -24.32
C THR A 325 -11.89 16.91 -25.58
N SER A 326 -11.96 15.59 -25.61
CA SER A 326 -12.57 14.82 -26.72
C SER A 326 -14.07 15.09 -26.89
N GLN A 327 -14.75 15.57 -25.83
CA GLN A 327 -16.13 16.03 -25.88
C GLN A 327 -16.24 17.51 -26.27
N GLY A 328 -15.13 18.17 -26.61
CA GLY A 328 -15.06 19.58 -27.02
C GLY A 328 -14.94 20.56 -25.84
N LEU A 329 -14.62 20.12 -24.62
CA LEU A 329 -14.43 21.04 -23.50
C LEU A 329 -13.13 21.82 -23.64
N THR A 330 -13.19 23.14 -23.45
CA THR A 330 -12.02 23.98 -23.21
C THR A 330 -11.57 23.79 -21.77
N VAL A 331 -10.28 23.52 -21.54
CA VAL A 331 -9.75 23.26 -20.21
C VAL A 331 -8.75 24.31 -19.71
N ALA A 332 -8.60 25.39 -20.46
CA ALA A 332 -7.75 26.55 -20.09
C ALA A 332 -8.44 27.52 -19.12
N ASP A 333 -9.73 27.36 -18.84
CA ASP A 333 -10.54 28.29 -18.06
C ASP A 333 -11.58 27.61 -17.17
N ILE A 334 -11.20 26.51 -16.54
CA ILE A 334 -12.06 25.78 -15.60
C ILE A 334 -12.30 26.64 -14.36
N PHE A 335 -13.56 26.78 -13.95
CA PHE A 335 -13.95 27.57 -12.79
C PHE A 335 -14.84 26.82 -11.80
N GLN A 336 -15.40 25.66 -12.19
CA GLN A 336 -16.20 24.81 -11.30
C GLN A 336 -15.99 23.33 -11.63
N LEU A 337 -16.19 22.48 -10.61
CA LEU A 337 -16.39 21.05 -10.73
C LEU A 337 -17.79 20.71 -10.22
N LYS A 338 -18.48 19.77 -10.89
CA LYS A 338 -19.76 19.24 -10.42
C LYS A 338 -19.68 17.73 -10.31
N PHE A 339 -20.28 17.20 -9.26
CA PHE A 339 -20.43 15.78 -8.99
C PHE A 339 -21.91 15.41 -8.98
N VAL A 340 -22.25 14.26 -9.56
CA VAL A 340 -23.61 13.71 -9.58
C VAL A 340 -23.57 12.26 -9.14
N GLY A 341 -24.44 11.89 -8.19
CA GLY A 341 -24.51 10.53 -7.66
C GLY A 341 -25.49 9.63 -8.42
N THR A 342 -25.17 8.37 -8.53
CA THR A 342 -26.11 7.34 -9.01
C THR A 342 -26.24 6.23 -7.96
N PRO A 343 -27.46 5.97 -7.42
CA PRO A 343 -28.75 6.56 -7.76
C PRO A 343 -28.88 8.02 -7.30
N TRP A 344 -29.63 8.81 -8.07
CA TRP A 344 -29.87 10.24 -7.84
C TRP A 344 -30.48 10.54 -6.48
N ALA A 345 -29.87 11.45 -5.73
CA ALA A 345 -30.32 11.95 -4.42
C ALA A 345 -30.59 10.85 -3.38
N LYS A 346 -29.87 9.74 -3.41
CA LYS A 346 -30.09 8.61 -2.51
C LYS A 346 -28.88 8.09 -1.77
N GLY A 347 -27.69 8.47 -2.22
CA GLY A 347 -26.46 8.02 -1.58
C GLY A 347 -25.54 9.18 -1.21
N SER A 348 -24.60 8.92 -0.35
CA SER A 348 -23.64 9.90 0.15
C SER A 348 -22.23 9.54 -0.28
N VAL A 349 -21.41 10.56 -0.53
CA VAL A 349 -19.97 10.39 -0.80
C VAL A 349 -19.14 11.20 0.18
N PHE A 350 -17.95 10.67 0.46
CA PHE A 350 -16.84 11.39 1.07
C PHE A 350 -15.77 11.52 -0.01
N ILE A 351 -15.30 12.75 -0.24
CA ILE A 351 -14.31 13.03 -1.28
C ILE A 351 -13.11 13.71 -0.66
N ASP A 352 -11.92 13.25 -1.02
CA ASP A 352 -10.65 13.83 -0.64
C ASP A 352 -9.69 13.84 -1.82
N ASN A 353 -8.54 14.51 -1.67
CA ASN A 353 -7.43 14.50 -2.62
C ASN A 353 -7.84 14.89 -4.06
N ILE A 354 -8.59 16.00 -4.21
CA ILE A 354 -8.99 16.48 -5.53
C ILE A 354 -7.87 17.35 -6.11
N TYR A 355 -7.18 16.86 -7.13
CA TYR A 355 -6.12 17.61 -7.80
C TYR A 355 -5.95 17.20 -9.25
N PHE A 356 -5.55 18.15 -10.08
CA PHE A 356 -5.05 17.89 -11.43
C PHE A 356 -3.56 17.58 -11.36
N TYR A 357 -3.11 16.67 -12.22
CA TYR A 357 -1.69 16.34 -12.29
C TYR A 357 -1.26 15.90 -13.68
N LYS A 358 0.05 15.98 -13.90
CA LYS A 358 0.72 15.35 -15.05
C LYS A 358 1.74 14.33 -14.56
N THR A 359 2.30 13.56 -15.47
CA THR A 359 3.41 12.65 -15.18
C THR A 359 4.47 13.40 -14.37
N PRO A 360 4.87 12.89 -13.20
CA PRO A 360 5.82 13.60 -12.35
C PRO A 360 7.07 13.94 -13.13
N SER A 361 7.48 15.20 -13.11
CA SER A 361 8.82 15.56 -13.52
C SER A 361 9.78 14.83 -12.58
N ALA A 362 10.76 14.13 -13.15
CA ALA A 362 11.74 13.42 -12.32
C ALA A 362 12.44 14.42 -11.38
N LEU A 363 12.45 14.11 -10.08
CA LEU A 363 13.12 14.94 -9.08
C LEU A 363 14.60 14.55 -9.00
N LEU A 364 15.47 15.55 -9.01
CA LEU A 364 16.88 15.36 -8.73
C LEU A 364 17.08 15.35 -7.21
N GLU A 365 17.09 14.15 -6.64
CA GLU A 365 17.25 13.88 -5.21
C GLU A 365 18.06 12.59 -4.97
N TYR A 366 18.42 12.32 -3.72
CA TYR A 366 19.08 11.05 -3.38
C TYR A 366 18.13 9.86 -3.50
N PRO A 367 18.59 8.70 -4.04
CA PRO A 367 19.95 8.45 -4.57
C PRO A 367 20.16 9.04 -5.96
N ILE A 368 21.44 9.40 -6.28
CA ILE A 368 21.85 9.92 -7.58
C ILE A 368 22.74 8.86 -8.22
N ASP A 369 22.27 8.25 -9.30
CA ASP A 369 22.93 7.16 -10.04
C ASP A 369 23.28 7.52 -11.49
N PHE A 370 22.96 8.72 -11.92
CA PHE A 370 23.18 9.26 -13.27
C PHE A 370 22.51 8.50 -14.43
N GLU A 371 21.72 7.47 -14.17
CA GLU A 371 21.09 6.63 -15.20
C GLU A 371 19.79 7.22 -15.77
N SER A 372 19.14 8.14 -15.08
CA SER A 372 17.88 8.73 -15.52
C SER A 372 18.02 9.43 -16.89
N THR A 373 17.06 9.16 -17.78
CA THR A 373 16.93 9.87 -19.07
C THR A 373 16.03 11.09 -18.96
N LEU A 374 15.35 11.28 -17.83
CA LEU A 374 14.42 12.37 -17.56
C LEU A 374 15.07 13.53 -16.79
N LEU A 375 16.21 13.28 -16.12
CA LEU A 375 16.91 14.26 -15.31
C LEU A 375 18.05 14.91 -16.11
N THR A 376 18.26 16.21 -15.83
CA THR A 376 19.45 16.95 -16.26
C THR A 376 20.34 17.18 -15.06
N TYR A 377 21.51 16.56 -15.05
CA TYR A 377 22.50 16.71 -13.99
C TYR A 377 23.41 17.91 -14.29
N ALA A 378 22.89 19.13 -14.00
CA ALA A 378 23.56 20.39 -14.32
C ALA A 378 24.64 20.74 -13.29
N TRP A 379 25.80 20.08 -13.39
CA TRP A 379 26.97 20.39 -12.56
C TRP A 379 27.60 21.72 -12.93
N THR A 380 27.83 22.59 -11.95
CA THR A 380 28.50 23.86 -12.11
C THR A 380 29.89 23.81 -11.46
N GLY A 381 30.93 23.79 -12.27
CA GLY A 381 32.30 23.81 -11.80
C GLY A 381 32.75 25.19 -11.33
N PHE A 382 33.72 25.22 -10.43
CA PHE A 382 34.35 26.45 -9.91
C PHE A 382 35.83 26.20 -9.56
N GLY A 383 36.59 27.28 -9.38
CA GLY A 383 37.98 27.21 -8.97
C GLY A 383 38.94 26.69 -10.07
N GLY A 384 38.56 26.84 -11.33
CA GLY A 384 39.29 26.32 -12.48
C GLY A 384 38.74 24.98 -13.00
N MET A 385 37.57 24.53 -12.52
CA MET A 385 36.88 23.35 -13.02
C MET A 385 35.59 23.69 -13.80
N GLU A 386 35.43 24.92 -14.26
CA GLU A 386 34.28 25.34 -15.08
C GLU A 386 34.17 24.49 -16.35
N GLY A 387 33.01 23.85 -16.56
CA GLY A 387 32.75 22.91 -17.66
C GLY A 387 33.49 21.57 -17.59
N LYS A 388 34.10 21.23 -16.44
CA LYS A 388 34.91 20.02 -16.25
C LYS A 388 34.20 18.93 -15.42
N ALA A 389 32.96 19.15 -15.01
CA ALA A 389 32.11 18.18 -14.33
C ALA A 389 30.94 17.81 -15.21
N ASN A 390 30.90 16.60 -15.76
CA ASN A 390 29.92 16.16 -16.74
C ASN A 390 29.55 14.68 -16.53
N VAL A 391 28.30 14.33 -16.76
CA VAL A 391 27.87 12.92 -16.83
C VAL A 391 28.30 12.34 -18.17
N VAL A 392 29.02 11.23 -18.13
CA VAL A 392 29.58 10.54 -19.29
C VAL A 392 29.29 9.03 -19.23
N ALA A 393 29.45 8.32 -20.35
CA ALA A 393 29.48 6.86 -20.32
C ALA A 393 30.59 6.38 -19.38
N ASN A 394 30.33 5.34 -18.59
CA ASN A 394 31.29 4.81 -17.63
C ASN A 394 32.50 4.18 -18.36
N PRO A 395 33.71 4.80 -18.33
CA PRO A 395 34.84 4.26 -19.02
C PRO A 395 35.55 3.11 -18.28
N ASN A 396 35.14 2.86 -17.03
CA ASN A 396 35.79 1.90 -16.14
C ASN A 396 34.75 0.95 -15.49
N ALA A 397 33.72 0.52 -16.23
CA ALA A 397 32.71 -0.38 -15.75
C ALA A 397 33.34 -1.70 -15.28
N SER A 398 33.53 -1.85 -13.97
CA SER A 398 34.21 -3.00 -13.38
C SER A 398 33.98 -3.11 -11.85
N GLY A 399 34.17 -4.29 -11.30
CA GLY A 399 34.13 -4.51 -9.86
C GLY A 399 32.77 -4.15 -9.26
N ILE A 400 32.75 -3.20 -8.34
CA ILE A 400 31.56 -2.76 -7.62
C ILE A 400 30.71 -1.76 -8.40
N ASN A 401 31.16 -1.24 -9.54
CA ASN A 401 30.42 -0.30 -10.37
C ASN A 401 30.43 -0.74 -11.84
N VAL A 402 29.27 -1.18 -12.31
CA VAL A 402 29.00 -1.61 -13.69
C VAL A 402 27.89 -0.76 -14.34
N SER A 403 27.58 0.41 -13.77
CA SER A 403 26.60 1.36 -14.31
C SER A 403 26.98 1.86 -15.71
N ASN A 404 25.99 2.33 -16.48
CA ASN A 404 26.24 2.83 -17.83
C ASN A 404 26.84 4.25 -17.83
N LYS A 405 26.48 5.06 -16.84
CA LYS A 405 26.85 6.47 -16.73
C LYS A 405 27.46 6.79 -15.39
N VAL A 406 28.38 7.77 -15.38
CA VAL A 406 29.04 8.26 -14.17
C VAL A 406 29.33 9.76 -14.30
N LEU A 407 29.47 10.45 -13.18
CA LEU A 407 29.99 11.82 -13.15
C LEU A 407 31.52 11.77 -13.36
N LYS A 408 32.01 12.41 -14.44
CA LYS A 408 33.43 12.69 -14.65
C LYS A 408 33.74 14.08 -14.12
N MET A 409 34.79 14.19 -13.29
CA MET A 409 35.36 15.46 -12.84
C MET A 409 36.85 15.50 -13.19
N GLU A 410 37.26 16.43 -14.06
CA GLU A 410 38.64 16.68 -14.41
C GLU A 410 39.12 17.90 -13.66
N LYS A 411 40.19 17.77 -12.84
CA LYS A 411 40.83 18.89 -12.15
C LYS A 411 42.02 19.39 -12.99
N PRO A 412 41.84 20.46 -13.82
CA PRO A 412 42.85 20.91 -14.76
C PRO A 412 44.14 21.32 -14.06
N SER A 413 45.26 21.30 -14.80
CA SER A 413 46.52 21.81 -14.30
C SER A 413 46.39 23.27 -13.89
N GLY A 414 46.81 23.60 -12.66
CA GLY A 414 46.70 24.92 -12.07
C GLY A 414 45.32 25.27 -11.45
N ALA A 415 44.34 24.38 -11.51
CA ALA A 415 43.09 24.57 -10.76
C ALA A 415 43.36 24.70 -9.26
N GLN A 416 42.56 25.50 -8.60
CA GLN A 416 42.71 25.84 -7.17
C GLN A 416 42.64 24.59 -6.28
N THR A 417 43.30 24.67 -5.11
CA THR A 417 43.26 23.56 -4.12
C THR A 417 41.83 23.19 -3.70
N TRP A 418 40.93 24.18 -3.73
CA TRP A 418 39.51 24.06 -3.42
C TRP A 418 38.59 23.94 -4.66
N ALA A 419 39.14 23.66 -5.82
CA ALA A 419 38.35 23.49 -7.04
C ALA A 419 37.38 22.29 -6.94
N GLY A 420 36.17 22.48 -7.42
CA GLY A 420 35.10 21.49 -7.32
C GLY A 420 33.93 21.79 -8.25
N ALA A 421 32.81 21.10 -8.03
CA ALA A 421 31.57 21.39 -8.72
C ALA A 421 30.36 21.18 -7.82
N THR A 422 29.30 21.96 -8.07
CA THR A 422 28.00 21.87 -7.36
C THR A 422 26.90 21.31 -8.24
N LEU A 423 25.95 20.63 -7.60
CA LEU A 423 24.69 20.15 -8.19
C LEU A 423 23.52 20.58 -7.29
N ALA A 424 22.61 21.39 -7.83
CA ALA A 424 21.40 21.77 -7.12
C ALA A 424 20.40 20.62 -7.12
N LEU A 425 19.89 20.27 -5.94
CA LEU A 425 18.87 19.26 -5.75
C LEU A 425 17.47 19.92 -5.71
N ASP A 426 16.45 19.19 -6.16
CA ASP A 426 15.06 19.64 -6.13
C ASP A 426 14.45 19.51 -4.73
N THR A 427 14.96 18.56 -3.93
CA THR A 427 14.55 18.38 -2.53
C THR A 427 15.72 18.62 -1.58
N LYS A 428 15.41 19.00 -0.34
CA LYS A 428 16.42 19.01 0.73
C LYS A 428 16.74 17.59 1.16
N ILE A 429 17.97 17.36 1.65
CA ILE A 429 18.33 16.10 2.27
C ILE A 429 17.43 15.82 3.49
N ASP A 430 16.94 14.59 3.59
CA ASP A 430 16.13 14.11 4.72
C ASP A 430 17.00 13.23 5.63
N PHE A 431 17.44 13.77 6.74
CA PHE A 431 18.33 13.07 7.69
C PHE A 431 17.64 11.89 8.40
N ALA A 432 16.30 11.75 8.32
CA ALA A 432 15.62 10.56 8.82
C ALA A 432 15.89 9.32 7.95
N LYS A 433 16.28 9.51 6.69
CA LYS A 433 16.66 8.42 5.77
C LYS A 433 18.09 7.92 5.98
N GLY A 434 18.88 8.57 6.81
CA GLY A 434 20.26 8.18 7.14
C GLY A 434 21.16 9.39 7.35
N THR A 435 22.20 9.20 8.16
CA THR A 435 23.18 10.23 8.52
C THR A 435 24.55 10.00 7.89
N LYS A 436 24.67 9.09 6.94
CA LYS A 436 25.87 8.87 6.14
C LYS A 436 25.55 9.03 4.66
N ILE A 437 26.51 9.53 3.90
CA ILE A 437 26.50 9.49 2.44
C ILE A 437 27.53 8.48 1.98
N LYS A 438 27.16 7.60 1.10
CA LYS A 438 28.06 6.69 0.38
C LYS A 438 28.16 7.13 -1.07
N ILE A 439 29.38 7.16 -1.59
CA ILE A 439 29.67 7.51 -2.98
C ILE A 439 30.62 6.47 -3.55
N SER A 440 30.29 5.89 -4.70
CA SER A 440 31.24 5.11 -5.48
C SER A 440 32.24 6.07 -6.14
N VAL A 441 33.51 5.90 -5.87
CA VAL A 441 34.59 6.78 -6.36
C VAL A 441 35.63 5.96 -7.10
N TRP A 442 36.04 6.42 -8.29
CA TRP A 442 37.20 5.96 -9.00
C TRP A 442 38.26 7.08 -9.00
N SER A 443 39.44 6.81 -8.47
CA SER A 443 40.53 7.77 -8.35
C SER A 443 41.76 7.27 -9.09
N PRO A 444 42.52 8.15 -9.79
CA PRO A 444 43.77 7.75 -10.42
C PRO A 444 44.93 7.50 -9.43
N LYS A 445 44.72 7.84 -8.14
CA LYS A 445 45.77 7.70 -7.11
C LYS A 445 45.17 7.34 -5.75
N VAL A 446 45.96 6.70 -4.91
CA VAL A 446 45.70 6.52 -3.47
C VAL A 446 45.96 7.85 -2.75
N GLY A 447 45.21 8.11 -1.67
CA GLY A 447 45.41 9.27 -0.80
C GLY A 447 44.81 10.57 -1.33
N ALA A 448 43.99 10.54 -2.39
CA ALA A 448 43.24 11.71 -2.81
C ALA A 448 42.14 12.02 -1.82
N GLN A 449 42.11 13.22 -1.26
CA GLN A 449 41.04 13.67 -0.40
C GLN A 449 39.82 14.10 -1.24
N ILE A 450 38.72 13.42 -1.07
CA ILE A 450 37.41 13.83 -1.61
C ILE A 450 36.65 14.57 -0.52
N LEU A 451 36.33 15.84 -0.76
CA LEU A 451 35.50 16.61 0.16
C LEU A 451 34.04 16.60 -0.34
N PHE A 452 33.16 16.13 0.48
CA PHE A 452 31.71 16.22 0.30
C PHE A 452 31.16 17.41 1.10
N LYS A 453 30.36 18.25 0.46
CA LYS A 453 29.73 19.40 1.12
C LYS A 453 28.27 19.50 0.74
N MET A 454 27.43 19.89 1.69
CA MET A 454 26.06 20.29 1.45
C MET A 454 25.85 21.75 1.88
N GLU A 455 25.12 22.48 1.07
CA GLU A 455 24.76 23.88 1.32
C GLU A 455 23.25 24.11 1.13
N ASP A 456 22.74 25.20 1.69
CA ASP A 456 21.49 25.80 1.24
C ASP A 456 21.75 26.62 -0.02
N LYS A 457 21.11 26.27 -1.14
CA LYS A 457 21.30 26.99 -2.43
C LYS A 457 20.92 28.47 -2.38
N SER A 458 20.12 28.87 -1.37
CA SER A 458 19.72 30.27 -1.15
C SER A 458 20.57 31.00 -0.12
N ASN A 459 21.38 30.29 0.70
CA ASN A 459 22.21 30.85 1.75
C ASN A 459 23.46 29.99 2.00
N SER A 460 24.56 30.32 1.34
CA SER A 460 25.83 29.59 1.46
C SER A 460 26.45 29.59 2.88
N GLY A 461 25.96 30.45 3.80
CA GLY A 461 26.34 30.41 5.22
C GLY A 461 25.77 29.17 5.95
N ILE A 462 24.75 28.52 5.39
CA ILE A 462 24.21 27.26 5.90
C ILE A 462 24.87 26.11 5.13
N ASN A 463 25.90 25.51 5.69
CA ASN A 463 26.64 24.45 5.05
C ASN A 463 27.30 23.53 6.07
N PHE A 464 27.73 22.35 5.63
CA PHE A 464 28.65 21.46 6.33
C PHE A 464 29.53 20.68 5.35
N GLU A 465 30.69 20.23 5.80
CA GLU A 465 31.71 19.56 5.02
C GLU A 465 32.18 18.29 5.71
N VAL A 466 32.43 17.24 4.93
CA VAL A 466 32.98 15.97 5.41
C VAL A 466 34.01 15.45 4.40
N PRO A 467 35.25 15.25 4.78
CA PRO A 467 36.27 14.64 3.92
C PRO A 467 36.28 13.11 4.03
N ALA A 468 36.68 12.46 2.93
CA ALA A 468 37.09 11.06 2.92
C ALA A 468 38.29 10.90 1.99
N THR A 469 39.13 9.88 2.19
CA THR A 469 40.38 9.69 1.45
C THR A 469 40.34 8.39 0.68
N THR A 470 40.75 8.41 -0.59
CA THR A 470 40.80 7.22 -1.44
C THR A 470 41.87 6.24 -0.96
N THR A 471 41.55 4.96 -0.97
CA THR A 471 42.41 3.88 -0.49
C THR A 471 42.97 3.01 -1.63
N VAL A 472 42.36 3.08 -2.80
CA VAL A 472 42.82 2.38 -4.02
C VAL A 472 43.02 3.36 -5.16
N ALA A 473 43.82 2.97 -6.15
CA ALA A 473 44.05 3.71 -7.38
C ALA A 473 43.59 2.90 -8.58
N ASN A 474 43.01 3.56 -9.58
CA ASN A 474 42.53 2.97 -10.83
C ASN A 474 41.51 1.83 -10.63
N ALA A 475 40.72 1.93 -9.57
CA ALA A 475 39.65 1.02 -9.26
C ALA A 475 38.51 1.75 -8.52
N TRP A 476 37.30 1.18 -8.55
CA TRP A 476 36.14 1.69 -7.81
C TRP A 476 36.22 1.28 -6.34
N GLU A 477 35.96 2.22 -5.46
CA GLU A 477 35.73 2.00 -4.03
C GLU A 477 34.52 2.80 -3.55
N VAL A 478 33.92 2.41 -2.41
CA VAL A 478 32.84 3.18 -1.76
C VAL A 478 33.47 4.02 -0.66
N LEU A 479 33.42 5.33 -0.81
CA LEU A 479 33.75 6.26 0.27
C LEU A 479 32.49 6.55 1.10
N THR A 480 32.64 6.60 2.43
CA THR A 480 31.58 6.93 3.38
C THR A 480 31.86 8.26 4.06
N PHE A 481 30.91 9.17 3.99
CA PHE A 481 30.93 10.50 4.61
C PHE A 481 29.95 10.50 5.77
N ASP A 482 30.43 10.51 6.99
CA ASP A 482 29.61 10.53 8.21
C ASP A 482 29.20 11.96 8.56
N LEU A 483 27.91 12.24 8.44
CA LEU A 483 27.31 13.55 8.66
C LEU A 483 26.92 13.76 10.13
N THR A 484 27.05 12.75 11.00
CA THR A 484 26.63 12.81 12.40
C THR A 484 27.27 13.99 13.13
N GLY A 485 26.42 14.87 13.68
CA GLY A 485 26.86 16.06 14.39
C GLY A 485 27.46 17.19 13.51
N LYS A 486 27.33 17.09 12.18
CA LYS A 486 27.83 18.08 11.23
C LYS A 486 26.76 19.06 10.73
N TYR A 487 25.50 18.73 10.86
CA TYR A 487 24.37 19.48 10.33
C TYR A 487 23.41 19.96 11.44
N ASP A 488 22.61 20.96 11.13
CA ASP A 488 21.47 21.39 11.90
C ASP A 488 20.18 20.93 11.19
N ALA A 489 19.46 19.97 11.77
CA ALA A 489 18.27 19.38 11.17
C ALA A 489 17.12 20.39 10.92
N THR A 490 17.18 21.58 11.53
CA THR A 490 16.20 22.65 11.31
C THR A 490 16.47 23.45 10.03
N LYS A 491 17.63 23.27 9.41
CA LYS A 491 18.07 24.00 8.21
C LYS A 491 17.80 23.21 6.93
N THR A 492 17.88 23.91 5.82
CA THR A 492 17.76 23.33 4.49
C THR A 492 19.15 23.08 3.92
N TYR A 493 19.36 21.90 3.30
CA TYR A 493 20.56 21.54 2.57
C TYR A 493 20.13 20.89 1.26
N ASN A 494 20.27 21.60 0.14
CA ASN A 494 19.79 21.20 -1.18
C ASN A 494 20.75 21.58 -2.32
N LEU A 495 22.00 21.88 -2.00
CA LEU A 495 23.09 22.08 -2.95
C LEU A 495 24.24 21.13 -2.57
N LEU A 496 24.45 20.09 -3.36
CA LEU A 496 25.57 19.17 -3.23
C LEU A 496 26.82 19.76 -3.87
N ALA A 497 27.97 19.71 -3.20
CA ALA A 497 29.26 20.02 -3.76
C ALA A 497 30.26 18.87 -3.57
N LEU A 498 31.03 18.56 -4.61
CA LEU A 498 32.13 17.59 -4.59
C LEU A 498 33.44 18.27 -5.01
N PHE A 499 34.48 17.97 -4.24
CA PHE A 499 35.82 18.51 -4.47
C PHE A 499 36.81 17.34 -4.64
N PRO A 500 37.24 17.03 -5.87
CA PRO A 500 38.23 15.99 -6.08
C PRO A 500 39.60 16.48 -5.65
N ASP A 501 40.37 15.64 -4.96
CA ASP A 501 41.75 15.92 -4.51
C ASP A 501 41.86 17.28 -3.79
N PHE A 502 40.99 17.47 -2.79
CA PHE A 502 40.94 18.72 -2.03
C PHE A 502 42.26 19.00 -1.31
N GLY A 503 42.65 20.26 -1.29
CA GLY A 503 43.93 20.69 -0.70
C GLY A 503 45.14 20.60 -1.65
N VAL A 504 44.96 20.06 -2.86
CA VAL A 504 46.02 19.91 -3.88
C VAL A 504 45.66 20.70 -5.13
N ASN A 505 46.63 21.42 -5.72
CA ASN A 505 46.44 22.09 -7.01
C ASN A 505 46.15 21.07 -8.13
N GLY A 506 45.35 21.48 -9.11
CA GLY A 506 45.05 20.64 -10.25
C GLY A 506 46.25 20.19 -11.03
N THR A 507 46.26 18.93 -11.49
CA THR A 507 47.30 18.28 -12.28
C THR A 507 46.74 17.63 -13.56
N SER A 508 45.52 18.01 -13.97
CA SER A 508 44.74 17.37 -15.04
C SER A 508 44.30 15.93 -14.70
N ALA A 509 44.26 15.59 -13.42
CA ALA A 509 43.78 14.30 -12.97
C ALA A 509 42.24 14.21 -13.13
N THR A 510 41.76 13.02 -13.52
CA THR A 510 40.33 12.74 -13.71
C THR A 510 39.86 11.80 -12.63
N TYR A 511 38.72 12.12 -12.04
CA TYR A 511 37.99 11.34 -11.03
C TYR A 511 36.62 11.01 -11.55
N TYR A 512 36.06 9.84 -11.16
CA TYR A 512 34.67 9.48 -11.48
C TYR A 512 33.93 9.21 -10.21
N PHE A 513 32.64 9.58 -10.20
CA PHE A 513 31.75 9.44 -9.06
C PHE A 513 30.42 8.82 -9.52
N ASP A 514 29.81 8.01 -8.65
CA ASP A 514 28.57 7.38 -8.93
C ASP A 514 27.86 6.95 -7.63
N ASP A 515 26.60 6.50 -7.73
CA ASP A 515 25.85 5.93 -6.61
C ASP A 515 25.87 6.81 -5.34
N ILE A 516 25.59 8.10 -5.47
CA ILE A 516 25.55 9.01 -4.32
C ILE A 516 24.26 8.75 -3.56
N LYS A 517 24.35 8.10 -2.40
CA LYS A 517 23.16 7.65 -1.64
C LYS A 517 23.30 7.82 -0.14
N GLN A 518 22.17 8.09 0.52
CA GLN A 518 22.08 8.09 1.98
C GLN A 518 22.07 6.65 2.53
N SER A 519 22.63 6.49 3.72
CA SER A 519 22.61 5.24 4.49
C SER A 519 22.68 5.53 5.99
N ASN A 520 22.32 4.56 6.76
CA ASN A 520 22.51 4.53 8.22
C ASN A 520 23.92 4.06 8.60
#